data_180b0ac6341f9eb1be66bcc183170ac3
#
_entry.id   180b0ac6341f9eb1be66bcc183170ac3
#
_cell.length_a   1.000
_cell.length_b   1.000
_cell.length_c   1.000
_cell.angle_alpha   90.00
_cell.angle_beta   90.00
_cell.angle_gamma   90.00
#
_symmetry.space_group_name_H-M   'P 1'
#
loop_
_entity.id
_entity.type
_entity.pdbx_description
1 polymer ?
#
loop_
_entity_poly.entity_id
_entity_poly.type
_entity_poly.pdbx_seq_one_letter_code
_entity_poly.pdbx_strand_id
1 'polypeptide(L)'
;MLTRRQAFIALTAGMAACGEPSGADAPPAGSLGWALGGPWRMAPERDQWRHPLQTLLFWGLQGEMTVLEILPGLGWYTSILAPYLAANGGRLIAAGFDPRGGTMAQREVLAAWEARFTHEPELYGSIQRTVVSAQGGALAPPGSVDLAILANNVHTLMADGIAERVFGEVLAALKPSGALGVEQHRAASTGLQDPLAGAGYVQEAYVKALAQEAGFEFVAASDVNANPRDTRDHPFGVWTLPPTLRTSALGQPDDPSFDTAPFEAIGESDRMTLKFRKPSGPARTPAATPNSSP
;
A
#
# COMPACT_ATOMS: atom_id res chain seq x y z
N MET A 1 -73.79 9.72 -53.97
CA MET A 1 -73.41 8.67 -53.05
C MET A 1 -71.89 8.37 -53.26
N LEU A 2 -71.06 8.96 -52.47
CA LEU A 2 -69.61 8.86 -52.57
C LEU A 2 -69.07 8.05 -51.41
N THR A 3 -68.45 6.90 -51.68
CA THR A 3 -67.78 6.08 -50.70
C THR A 3 -66.30 6.46 -50.58
N ARG A 4 -65.91 6.90 -49.39
CA ARG A 4 -64.53 7.26 -49.01
C ARG A 4 -63.77 5.94 -48.75
N ARG A 5 -62.71 5.67 -49.52
CA ARG A 5 -61.68 4.69 -49.23
C ARG A 5 -60.67 5.33 -48.26
N GLN A 6 -60.52 4.80 -47.06
CA GLN A 6 -59.46 5.12 -46.15
C GLN A 6 -58.23 4.26 -46.51
N ALA A 7 -57.12 4.91 -46.82
CA ALA A 7 -55.82 4.29 -46.98
C ALA A 7 -55.12 4.21 -45.60
N PHE A 8 -54.85 2.98 -45.15
CA PHE A 8 -53.97 2.74 -44.00
C PHE A 8 -52.52 2.85 -44.43
N ILE A 9 -51.81 3.85 -43.95
CA ILE A 9 -50.34 3.92 -44.04
C ILE A 9 -49.77 3.16 -42.84
N ALA A 10 -49.17 2.00 -43.10
CA ALA A 10 -48.40 1.25 -42.11
C ALA A 10 -47.06 1.95 -41.90
N LEU A 11 -46.88 2.54 -40.69
CA LEU A 11 -45.62 3.11 -40.26
C LEU A 11 -44.77 1.96 -39.65
N THR A 12 -43.81 1.45 -40.41
CA THR A 12 -42.80 0.51 -39.90
C THR A 12 -41.82 1.30 -39.05
N ALA A 13 -41.94 1.21 -37.72
CA ALA A 13 -40.93 1.69 -36.78
C ALA A 13 -39.70 0.78 -36.89
N GLY A 14 -38.66 1.29 -37.51
CA GLY A 14 -37.34 0.67 -37.47
C GLY A 14 -36.81 0.72 -36.03
N MET A 15 -36.76 -0.43 -35.36
CA MET A 15 -35.99 -0.59 -34.15
C MET A 15 -34.50 -0.43 -34.50
N ALA A 16 -33.90 0.71 -34.20
CA ALA A 16 -32.48 0.86 -34.13
C ALA A 16 -32.01 -0.02 -32.97
N ALA A 17 -31.37 -1.13 -33.28
CA ALA A 17 -30.62 -1.91 -32.28
C ALA A 17 -29.54 -0.98 -31.74
N CYS A 18 -29.71 -0.46 -30.52
CA CYS A 18 -28.61 0.07 -29.74
C CYS A 18 -27.62 -1.09 -29.57
N GLY A 19 -26.54 -1.07 -30.33
CA GLY A 19 -25.41 -1.95 -30.07
C GLY A 19 -24.96 -1.72 -28.64
N GLU A 20 -24.93 -2.77 -27.85
CA GLU A 20 -24.26 -2.75 -26.55
C GLU A 20 -22.83 -2.29 -26.80
N PRO A 21 -22.26 -1.41 -25.93
CA PRO A 21 -20.88 -1.02 -26.07
C PRO A 21 -20.06 -2.31 -26.01
N SER A 22 -19.29 -2.58 -27.07
CA SER A 22 -18.34 -3.69 -27.13
C SER A 22 -17.49 -3.59 -25.88
N GLY A 23 -17.60 -4.58 -24.97
CA GLY A 23 -16.85 -4.60 -23.73
C GLY A 23 -15.38 -4.46 -24.08
N ALA A 24 -14.70 -3.49 -23.47
CA ALA A 24 -13.26 -3.47 -23.46
C ALA A 24 -12.82 -4.87 -23.01
N ASP A 25 -11.99 -5.55 -23.81
CA ASP A 25 -11.56 -6.91 -23.53
C ASP A 25 -11.02 -6.97 -22.09
N ALA A 26 -11.58 -7.87 -21.28
CA ALA A 26 -11.13 -8.04 -19.90
C ALA A 26 -9.62 -8.25 -19.88
N PRO A 27 -8.88 -7.66 -18.94
CA PRO A 27 -7.43 -7.83 -18.87
C PRO A 27 -7.07 -9.33 -18.87
N PRO A 28 -6.02 -9.75 -19.60
CA PRO A 28 -5.59 -11.15 -19.63
C PRO A 28 -5.40 -11.72 -18.22
N ALA A 29 -5.87 -12.94 -17.98
CA ALA A 29 -5.68 -13.63 -16.71
C ALA A 29 -4.20 -13.65 -16.32
N GLY A 30 -3.90 -13.39 -15.05
CA GLY A 30 -2.53 -13.28 -14.55
C GLY A 30 -1.83 -11.94 -14.85
N SER A 31 -2.43 -11.04 -15.65
CA SER A 31 -1.88 -9.69 -15.80
C SER A 31 -2.10 -8.86 -14.54
N LEU A 32 -1.28 -7.81 -14.32
CA LEU A 32 -1.50 -6.89 -13.19
C LEU A 32 -2.86 -6.19 -13.30
N GLY A 33 -3.32 -5.87 -14.53
CA GLY A 33 -4.66 -5.36 -14.78
C GLY A 33 -5.77 -6.31 -14.31
N TRP A 34 -5.62 -7.62 -14.57
CA TRP A 34 -6.53 -8.64 -14.05
C TRP A 34 -6.56 -8.69 -12.52
N ALA A 35 -5.40 -8.64 -11.88
CA ALA A 35 -5.32 -8.63 -10.41
C ALA A 35 -5.96 -7.38 -9.81
N LEU A 36 -5.87 -6.24 -10.50
CA LEU A 36 -6.49 -4.98 -10.10
C LEU A 36 -8.01 -4.94 -10.31
N GLY A 37 -8.52 -5.61 -11.34
CA GLY A 37 -9.96 -5.66 -11.65
C GLY A 37 -10.72 -6.82 -11.03
N GLY A 38 -10.06 -7.69 -10.27
CA GLY A 38 -10.66 -8.90 -9.74
C GLY A 38 -11.72 -8.66 -8.65
N PRO A 39 -12.77 -9.51 -8.58
CA PRO A 39 -13.85 -9.37 -7.59
C PRO A 39 -13.38 -9.63 -6.14
N TRP A 40 -12.21 -10.20 -5.98
CA TRP A 40 -11.56 -10.44 -4.67
C TRP A 40 -10.91 -9.20 -4.08
N ARG A 41 -10.82 -8.09 -4.83
CA ARG A 41 -10.18 -6.85 -4.38
C ARG A 41 -10.83 -6.27 -3.13
N MET A 42 -10.00 -5.74 -2.26
CA MET A 42 -10.44 -4.99 -1.09
C MET A 42 -10.52 -3.50 -1.43
N ALA A 43 -11.67 -2.88 -1.17
CA ALA A 43 -11.89 -1.46 -1.30
C ALA A 43 -11.29 -0.86 -2.61
N PRO A 44 -11.67 -1.38 -3.81
CA PRO A 44 -11.12 -0.92 -5.08
C PRO A 44 -11.47 0.56 -5.38
N GLU A 45 -12.51 1.12 -4.76
CA GLU A 45 -12.86 2.53 -4.82
C GLU A 45 -11.74 3.45 -4.33
N ARG A 46 -10.79 2.94 -3.56
CA ARG A 46 -9.62 3.67 -3.07
C ARG A 46 -8.51 3.80 -4.12
N ASP A 47 -8.62 3.08 -5.25
CA ASP A 47 -7.60 3.10 -6.31
C ASP A 47 -7.44 4.50 -6.91
N GLN A 48 -8.50 5.32 -6.91
CA GLN A 48 -8.45 6.73 -7.34
C GLN A 48 -7.50 7.60 -6.49
N TRP A 49 -7.19 7.17 -5.26
CA TRP A 49 -6.27 7.86 -4.34
C TRP A 49 -4.92 7.16 -4.23
N ARG A 50 -4.87 5.85 -4.52
CA ARG A 50 -3.71 5.00 -4.26
C ARG A 50 -2.98 4.54 -5.51
N HIS A 51 -3.55 4.78 -6.67
CA HIS A 51 -2.97 4.51 -7.99
C HIS A 51 -2.14 3.22 -8.04
N PRO A 52 -2.71 2.05 -7.66
CA PRO A 52 -1.91 0.84 -7.41
C PRO A 52 -1.14 0.36 -8.64
N LEU A 53 -1.70 0.51 -9.85
CA LEU A 53 -1.00 0.14 -11.07
C LEU A 53 0.31 0.92 -11.22
N GLN A 54 0.23 2.25 -11.14
CA GLN A 54 1.37 3.13 -11.31
C GLN A 54 2.38 2.94 -10.19
N THR A 55 1.91 2.78 -8.95
CA THR A 55 2.75 2.58 -7.76
C THR A 55 3.54 1.27 -7.85
N LEU A 56 2.88 0.16 -8.18
CA LEU A 56 3.53 -1.15 -8.28
C LEU A 56 4.52 -1.22 -9.45
N LEU A 57 4.17 -0.62 -10.60
CA LEU A 57 5.09 -0.50 -11.74
C LEU A 57 6.30 0.39 -11.41
N PHE A 58 6.10 1.51 -10.71
CA PHE A 58 7.19 2.38 -10.24
C PHE A 58 8.17 1.63 -9.32
N TRP A 59 7.67 0.79 -8.43
CA TRP A 59 8.53 -0.06 -7.59
C TRP A 59 9.19 -1.19 -8.37
N GLY A 60 8.66 -1.54 -9.56
CA GLY A 60 9.22 -2.54 -10.46
C GLY A 60 8.71 -3.95 -10.21
N LEU A 61 7.46 -4.09 -9.72
CA LEU A 61 6.82 -5.40 -9.52
C LEU A 61 6.79 -6.21 -10.82
N GLN A 62 7.17 -7.49 -10.74
CA GLN A 62 7.06 -8.49 -11.80
C GLN A 62 6.43 -9.77 -11.23
N GLY A 63 5.82 -10.57 -12.10
CA GLY A 63 4.98 -11.69 -11.67
C GLY A 63 5.72 -12.85 -11.01
N GLU A 64 6.96 -13.10 -11.41
CA GLU A 64 7.80 -14.21 -10.92
C GLU A 64 8.60 -13.86 -9.64
N MET A 65 8.47 -12.64 -9.14
CA MET A 65 9.21 -12.17 -7.96
C MET A 65 8.80 -12.87 -6.67
N THR A 66 9.73 -12.93 -5.73
CA THR A 66 9.45 -13.09 -4.31
C THR A 66 9.25 -11.70 -3.71
N VAL A 67 8.04 -11.39 -3.27
CA VAL A 67 7.66 -10.11 -2.67
C VAL A 67 7.48 -10.26 -1.17
N LEU A 68 8.05 -9.33 -0.39
CA LEU A 68 7.83 -9.20 1.05
C LEU A 68 6.91 -8.00 1.30
N GLU A 69 5.71 -8.24 1.80
CA GLU A 69 4.79 -7.21 2.25
C GLU A 69 4.90 -7.04 3.77
N ILE A 70 5.26 -5.83 4.22
CA ILE A 70 5.51 -5.54 5.64
C ILE A 70 4.27 -4.87 6.22
N LEU A 71 3.72 -5.46 7.31
CA LEU A 71 2.51 -5.02 7.98
C LEU A 71 1.34 -4.80 7.01
N PRO A 72 0.84 -5.86 6.36
CA PRO A 72 -0.17 -5.77 5.30
C PRO A 72 -1.51 -5.16 5.75
N GLY A 73 -1.69 -4.92 7.04
CA GLY A 73 -2.94 -4.45 7.61
C GLY A 73 -4.09 -5.43 7.31
N LEU A 74 -5.20 -4.92 6.80
CA LEU A 74 -6.32 -5.76 6.34
C LEU A 74 -6.08 -6.40 4.96
N GLY A 75 -4.94 -6.12 4.29
CA GLY A 75 -4.55 -6.78 3.05
C GLY A 75 -4.97 -6.07 1.76
N TRP A 76 -5.01 -4.73 1.75
CA TRP A 76 -5.36 -4.01 0.53
C TRP A 76 -4.37 -4.31 -0.61
N TYR A 77 -3.06 -4.21 -0.38
CA TYR A 77 -2.04 -4.63 -1.34
C TYR A 77 -1.99 -6.15 -1.49
N THR A 78 -2.16 -6.94 -0.41
CA THR A 78 -2.22 -8.40 -0.48
C THR A 78 -3.26 -8.87 -1.50
N SER A 79 -4.44 -8.21 -1.57
CA SER A 79 -5.51 -8.57 -2.50
C SER A 79 -5.16 -8.33 -3.98
N ILE A 80 -4.06 -7.62 -4.26
CA ILE A 80 -3.48 -7.42 -5.60
C ILE A 80 -2.29 -8.35 -5.81
N LEU A 81 -1.36 -8.31 -4.85
CA LEU A 81 -0.07 -9.01 -4.95
C LEU A 81 -0.23 -10.52 -4.98
N ALA A 82 -1.06 -11.08 -4.09
CA ALA A 82 -1.18 -12.52 -3.93
C ALA A 82 -1.70 -13.19 -5.21
N PRO A 83 -2.84 -12.79 -5.81
CA PRO A 83 -3.32 -13.42 -7.04
C PRO A 83 -2.40 -13.16 -8.23
N TYR A 84 -1.79 -11.95 -8.32
CA TYR A 84 -0.86 -11.64 -9.39
C TYR A 84 0.38 -12.54 -9.35
N LEU A 85 1.01 -12.68 -8.19
CA LEU A 85 2.20 -13.52 -8.01
C LEU A 85 1.87 -15.00 -8.20
N ALA A 86 0.75 -15.47 -7.62
CA ALA A 86 0.32 -16.89 -7.76
C ALA A 86 0.12 -17.29 -9.22
N ALA A 87 -0.51 -16.43 -10.02
CA ALA A 87 -0.74 -16.69 -11.43
C ALA A 87 0.53 -16.71 -12.29
N ASN A 88 1.64 -16.14 -11.80
CA ASN A 88 2.91 -15.99 -12.54
C ASN A 88 4.08 -16.77 -11.92
N GLY A 89 3.83 -17.66 -10.97
CA GLY A 89 4.88 -18.48 -10.34
C GLY A 89 5.73 -17.73 -9.30
N GLY A 90 5.36 -16.51 -8.96
CA GLY A 90 5.97 -15.72 -7.89
C GLY A 90 5.53 -16.17 -6.49
N ARG A 91 5.99 -15.46 -5.47
CA ARG A 91 5.70 -15.77 -4.07
C ARG A 91 5.46 -14.51 -3.25
N LEU A 92 4.47 -14.59 -2.35
CA LEU A 92 4.25 -13.54 -1.36
C LEU A 92 4.68 -14.02 0.02
N ILE A 93 5.46 -13.18 0.72
CA ILE A 93 5.77 -13.29 2.14
C ILE A 93 5.07 -12.12 2.82
N ALA A 94 4.19 -12.39 3.77
CA ALA A 94 3.47 -11.40 4.54
C ALA A 94 4.05 -11.35 5.96
N ALA A 95 4.75 -10.27 6.31
CA ALA A 95 5.27 -10.01 7.64
C ALA A 95 4.22 -9.22 8.45
N GLY A 96 3.37 -9.94 9.16
CA GLY A 96 2.27 -9.37 9.95
C GLY A 96 2.68 -8.94 11.36
N PHE A 97 1.70 -8.47 12.13
CA PHE A 97 1.89 -8.18 13.57
C PHE A 97 2.20 -9.46 14.36
N ASP A 98 2.93 -9.29 15.48
CA ASP A 98 3.22 -10.42 16.39
C ASP A 98 1.93 -10.81 17.15
N PRO A 99 1.41 -12.03 16.96
CA PRO A 99 0.22 -12.49 17.68
C PRO A 99 0.41 -12.59 19.19
N ARG A 100 1.66 -12.71 19.65
CA ARG A 100 2.02 -12.85 21.08
C ARG A 100 2.29 -11.52 21.76
N GLY A 101 2.83 -10.53 21.03
CA GLY A 101 3.27 -9.24 21.57
C GLY A 101 2.40 -8.04 21.17
N GLY A 102 1.51 -8.21 20.19
CA GLY A 102 0.70 -7.12 19.66
C GLY A 102 -0.46 -6.68 20.57
N THR A 103 -0.97 -5.49 20.36
CA THR A 103 -2.21 -5.00 20.97
C THR A 103 -3.42 -5.84 20.53
N MET A 104 -4.56 -5.69 21.22
CA MET A 104 -5.81 -6.36 20.80
C MET A 104 -6.18 -5.97 19.36
N ALA A 105 -6.13 -4.69 19.02
CA ALA A 105 -6.41 -4.21 17.65
C ALA A 105 -5.48 -4.83 16.60
N GLN A 106 -4.18 -4.93 16.88
CA GLN A 106 -3.22 -5.57 15.97
C GLN A 106 -3.51 -7.06 15.77
N ARG A 107 -3.93 -7.77 16.84
CA ARG A 107 -4.34 -9.18 16.71
C ARG A 107 -5.65 -9.36 15.92
N GLU A 108 -6.61 -8.44 16.08
CA GLU A 108 -7.85 -8.43 15.29
C GLU A 108 -7.56 -8.21 13.79
N VAL A 109 -6.68 -7.26 13.47
CA VAL A 109 -6.23 -7.02 12.09
C VAL A 109 -5.55 -8.25 11.51
N LEU A 110 -4.66 -8.89 12.26
CA LEU A 110 -3.99 -10.12 11.82
C LEU A 110 -4.99 -11.26 11.59
N ALA A 111 -5.93 -11.47 12.51
CA ALA A 111 -6.95 -12.50 12.38
C ALA A 111 -7.87 -12.27 11.17
N ALA A 112 -8.26 -11.03 10.90
CA ALA A 112 -9.05 -10.65 9.73
C ALA A 112 -8.29 -10.91 8.43
N TRP A 113 -7.00 -10.57 8.38
CA TRP A 113 -6.14 -10.86 7.25
C TRP A 113 -5.99 -12.38 7.02
N GLU A 114 -5.72 -13.15 8.07
CA GLU A 114 -5.60 -14.62 7.99
C GLU A 114 -6.89 -15.27 7.50
N ALA A 115 -8.03 -14.89 8.06
CA ALA A 115 -9.32 -15.40 7.66
C ALA A 115 -9.62 -15.20 6.17
N ARG A 116 -9.09 -14.11 5.59
CA ARG A 116 -9.32 -13.78 4.18
C ARG A 116 -8.37 -14.48 3.22
N PHE A 117 -7.09 -14.54 3.54
CA PHE A 117 -6.06 -14.87 2.54
C PHE A 117 -5.48 -16.28 2.67
N THR A 118 -5.87 -17.06 3.69
CA THR A 118 -5.28 -18.39 3.90
C THR A 118 -6.16 -19.56 3.46
N HIS A 119 -7.39 -19.31 3.03
CA HIS A 119 -8.36 -20.36 2.73
C HIS A 119 -8.61 -20.61 1.22
N GLU A 120 -8.07 -19.77 0.34
CA GLU A 120 -8.25 -19.86 -1.10
C GLU A 120 -6.88 -19.93 -1.83
N PRO A 121 -6.12 -21.03 -1.66
CA PRO A 121 -4.78 -21.14 -2.24
C PRO A 121 -4.76 -21.15 -3.78
N GLU A 122 -5.84 -21.55 -4.42
CA GLU A 122 -5.97 -21.47 -5.88
C GLU A 122 -5.95 -20.02 -6.38
N LEU A 123 -6.47 -19.09 -5.59
CA LEU A 123 -6.51 -17.67 -5.93
C LEU A 123 -5.26 -16.94 -5.42
N TYR A 124 -4.94 -17.10 -4.13
CA TYR A 124 -3.91 -16.30 -3.47
C TYR A 124 -2.53 -16.99 -3.42
N GLY A 125 -2.44 -18.23 -3.89
CA GLY A 125 -1.24 -19.03 -3.72
C GLY A 125 -0.97 -19.42 -2.26
N SER A 126 0.20 -20.00 -2.02
CA SER A 126 0.68 -20.29 -0.66
C SER A 126 1.44 -19.09 -0.12
N ILE A 127 0.76 -18.22 0.64
CA ILE A 127 1.38 -17.04 1.25
C ILE A 127 2.22 -17.48 2.46
N GLN A 128 3.54 -17.22 2.41
CA GLN A 128 4.40 -17.44 3.58
C GLN A 128 4.15 -16.34 4.61
N ARG A 129 3.97 -16.72 5.88
CA ARG A 129 3.74 -15.76 6.97
C ARG A 129 4.98 -15.63 7.83
N THR A 130 5.35 -14.41 8.14
CA THR A 130 6.39 -14.04 9.11
C THR A 130 5.88 -12.92 10.02
N VAL A 131 6.68 -12.46 10.95
CA VAL A 131 6.23 -11.57 12.01
C VAL A 131 7.18 -10.39 12.14
N VAL A 132 6.61 -9.19 12.21
CA VAL A 132 7.32 -7.99 12.69
C VAL A 132 7.19 -7.99 14.22
N SER A 133 8.26 -8.36 14.90
CA SER A 133 8.30 -8.51 16.36
C SER A 133 9.10 -7.39 17.01
N ALA A 134 8.74 -6.99 18.23
CA ALA A 134 9.51 -6.05 19.03
C ALA A 134 10.92 -6.59 19.37
N GLN A 135 11.06 -7.92 19.46
CA GLN A 135 12.34 -8.58 19.75
C GLN A 135 13.23 -8.72 18.50
N GLY A 136 12.69 -8.41 17.31
CA GLY A 136 13.38 -8.64 16.04
C GLY A 136 13.24 -10.07 15.53
N GLY A 137 13.81 -10.29 14.36
CA GLY A 137 13.81 -11.60 13.69
C GLY A 137 13.89 -11.45 12.17
N ALA A 138 14.27 -12.53 11.49
CA ALA A 138 14.32 -12.51 10.05
C ALA A 138 12.90 -12.43 9.45
N LEU A 139 12.63 -11.39 8.67
CA LEU A 139 11.35 -11.22 7.95
C LEU A 139 11.23 -12.17 6.76
N ALA A 140 12.37 -12.62 6.23
CA ALA A 140 12.50 -13.65 5.20
C ALA A 140 13.92 -14.25 5.26
N PRO A 141 14.20 -15.38 4.60
CA PRO A 141 15.57 -15.86 4.46
C PRO A 141 16.46 -14.79 3.82
N PRO A 142 17.71 -14.60 4.29
CA PRO A 142 18.61 -13.58 3.75
C PRO A 142 18.80 -13.71 2.24
N GLY A 143 18.73 -12.61 1.53
CA GLY A 143 18.96 -12.57 0.08
C GLY A 143 17.93 -13.33 -0.77
N SER A 144 16.69 -13.51 -0.28
CA SER A 144 15.65 -14.28 -0.97
C SER A 144 14.56 -13.43 -1.63
N VAL A 145 14.46 -12.15 -1.27
CA VAL A 145 13.38 -11.24 -1.67
C VAL A 145 13.82 -10.34 -2.84
N ASP A 146 12.98 -10.21 -3.86
CA ASP A 146 13.21 -9.33 -5.01
C ASP A 146 12.70 -7.92 -4.75
N LEU A 147 11.50 -7.80 -4.14
CA LEU A 147 10.85 -6.54 -3.82
C LEU A 147 10.25 -6.61 -2.42
N ALA A 148 10.60 -5.66 -1.57
CA ALA A 148 9.92 -5.42 -0.30
C ALA A 148 9.00 -4.20 -0.41
N ILE A 149 7.81 -4.26 0.20
CA ILE A 149 6.81 -3.19 0.19
C ILE A 149 6.45 -2.83 1.63
N LEU A 150 6.62 -1.55 1.98
CA LEU A 150 6.20 -0.95 3.25
C LEU A 150 5.25 0.19 2.97
N ALA A 151 3.94 -0.08 3.08
CA ALA A 151 2.90 0.87 2.75
C ALA A 151 2.19 1.38 4.01
N ASN A 152 2.28 2.70 4.24
CA ASN A 152 1.58 3.44 5.31
C ASN A 152 1.80 2.88 6.73
N ASN A 153 2.99 2.34 7.02
CA ASN A 153 3.34 1.77 8.32
C ASN A 153 4.67 2.28 8.89
N VAL A 154 5.36 3.20 8.23
CA VAL A 154 6.60 3.78 8.82
C VAL A 154 6.31 4.45 10.15
N HIS A 155 5.20 5.21 10.24
CA HIS A 155 4.76 5.84 11.49
C HIS A 155 4.46 4.82 12.60
N THR A 156 3.91 3.65 12.27
CA THR A 156 3.68 2.56 13.23
C THR A 156 5.02 2.03 13.77
N LEU A 157 5.98 1.78 12.87
CA LEU A 157 7.32 1.32 13.26
C LEU A 157 8.07 2.35 14.10
N MET A 158 7.86 3.65 13.85
CA MET A 158 8.42 4.74 14.64
C MET A 158 7.80 4.78 16.04
N ALA A 159 6.47 4.70 16.13
CA ALA A 159 5.75 4.69 17.40
C ALA A 159 6.16 3.50 18.28
N ASP A 160 6.43 2.34 17.66
CA ASP A 160 6.90 1.13 18.33
C ASP A 160 8.43 1.14 18.61
N GLY A 161 9.17 2.16 18.16
CA GLY A 161 10.62 2.28 18.34
C GLY A 161 11.45 1.23 17.62
N ILE A 162 10.94 0.67 16.52
CA ILE A 162 11.57 -0.46 15.80
C ILE A 162 11.88 -0.14 14.32
N ALA A 163 11.68 1.09 13.87
CA ALA A 163 11.82 1.46 12.47
C ALA A 163 13.22 1.15 11.91
N GLU A 164 14.29 1.61 12.57
CA GLU A 164 15.69 1.38 12.16
C GLU A 164 15.99 -0.10 11.99
N ARG A 165 15.59 -0.91 12.96
CA ARG A 165 15.81 -2.35 12.95
C ARG A 165 15.05 -3.02 11.80
N VAL A 166 13.78 -2.69 11.61
CA VAL A 166 12.96 -3.29 10.53
C VAL A 166 13.55 -2.95 9.16
N PHE A 167 14.04 -1.72 8.93
CA PHE A 167 14.73 -1.39 7.68
C PHE A 167 16.00 -2.23 7.48
N GLY A 168 16.77 -2.50 8.54
CA GLY A 168 17.92 -3.42 8.50
C GLY A 168 17.52 -4.86 8.19
N GLU A 169 16.44 -5.37 8.79
CA GLU A 169 15.90 -6.70 8.52
C GLU A 169 15.41 -6.86 7.07
N VAL A 170 14.76 -5.81 6.54
CA VAL A 170 14.35 -5.75 5.12
C VAL A 170 15.58 -5.76 4.20
N LEU A 171 16.61 -4.97 4.52
CA LEU A 171 17.85 -4.98 3.74
C LEU A 171 18.48 -6.37 3.73
N ALA A 172 18.50 -7.06 4.87
CA ALA A 172 19.04 -8.42 4.97
C ALA A 172 18.25 -9.41 4.10
N ALA A 173 16.91 -9.32 4.09
CA ALA A 173 16.03 -10.18 3.32
C ALA A 173 16.17 -10.00 1.79
N LEU A 174 16.45 -8.78 1.32
CA LEU A 174 16.55 -8.47 -0.09
C LEU A 174 17.78 -9.11 -0.76
N LYS A 175 17.60 -9.59 -1.99
CA LYS A 175 18.68 -9.94 -2.92
C LYS A 175 19.57 -8.73 -3.20
N PRO A 176 20.84 -8.90 -3.62
CA PRO A 176 21.62 -7.82 -4.22
C PRO A 176 20.80 -7.15 -5.35
N SER A 177 20.77 -5.83 -5.40
CA SER A 177 19.92 -5.03 -6.31
C SER A 177 18.41 -5.14 -6.09
N GLY A 178 17.94 -5.91 -5.12
CA GLY A 178 16.52 -5.97 -4.74
C GLY A 178 15.99 -4.61 -4.31
N ALA A 179 14.71 -4.35 -4.54
CA ALA A 179 14.08 -3.07 -4.31
C ALA A 179 13.28 -3.02 -3.00
N LEU A 180 13.24 -1.83 -2.37
CA LEU A 180 12.28 -1.48 -1.32
C LEU A 180 11.39 -0.36 -1.85
N GLY A 181 10.09 -0.62 -1.93
CA GLY A 181 9.04 0.37 -2.16
C GLY A 181 8.46 0.86 -0.83
N VAL A 182 8.45 2.17 -0.63
CA VAL A 182 7.83 2.80 0.54
C VAL A 182 6.74 3.76 0.09
N GLU A 183 5.54 3.59 0.64
CA GLU A 183 4.46 4.56 0.60
C GLU A 183 4.18 5.01 2.03
N GLN A 184 4.07 6.33 2.28
CA GLN A 184 3.83 6.84 3.63
C GLN A 184 3.14 8.20 3.58
N HIS A 185 2.23 8.45 4.52
CA HIS A 185 1.61 9.76 4.75
C HIS A 185 2.70 10.81 4.94
N ARG A 186 2.74 11.80 4.04
CA ARG A 186 3.84 12.77 3.93
C ARG A 186 3.60 13.98 4.82
N ALA A 187 4.44 14.17 5.83
CA ALA A 187 4.48 15.38 6.63
C ALA A 187 4.98 16.59 5.83
N ALA A 188 4.75 17.80 6.34
CA ALA A 188 5.39 19.00 5.83
C ALA A 188 6.92 18.85 5.88
N SER A 189 7.62 19.41 4.90
CA SER A 189 9.09 19.37 4.82
C SER A 189 9.79 20.32 5.80
N THR A 190 9.04 21.14 6.52
CA THR A 190 9.53 22.12 7.48
C THR A 190 9.27 21.66 8.92
N GLY A 191 10.06 22.17 9.86
CA GLY A 191 9.97 21.80 11.27
C GLY A 191 10.72 20.50 11.59
N LEU A 192 10.63 20.08 12.86
CA LEU A 192 11.24 18.84 13.32
C LEU A 192 10.28 17.66 13.07
N GLN A 193 10.85 16.52 12.69
CA GLN A 193 10.10 15.27 12.64
C GLN A 193 9.67 14.89 14.07
N ASP A 194 8.37 14.62 14.26
CA ASP A 194 7.87 13.99 15.49
C ASP A 194 8.45 12.57 15.59
N PRO A 195 9.25 12.26 16.62
CA PRO A 195 9.89 10.95 16.76
C PRO A 195 8.91 9.78 16.84
N LEU A 196 7.69 10.02 17.32
CA LEU A 196 6.63 9.01 17.43
C LEU A 196 5.65 9.04 16.26
N ALA A 197 5.77 10.03 15.36
CA ALA A 197 4.83 10.26 14.27
C ALA A 197 3.36 10.20 14.72
N GLY A 198 3.04 10.83 15.85
CA GLY A 198 1.76 10.72 16.55
C GLY A 198 0.54 11.14 15.74
N ALA A 199 0.71 12.01 14.73
CA ALA A 199 -0.32 12.36 13.75
C ALA A 199 -0.36 11.41 12.52
N GLY A 200 0.48 10.38 12.46
CA GLY A 200 0.59 9.45 11.35
C GLY A 200 1.41 9.94 10.16
N TYR A 201 1.83 11.20 10.14
CA TYR A 201 2.62 11.80 9.07
C TYR A 201 4.11 11.71 9.34
N VAL A 202 4.89 11.40 8.31
CA VAL A 202 6.35 11.29 8.37
C VAL A 202 6.99 12.15 7.29
N GLN A 203 8.07 12.85 7.61
CA GLN A 203 8.80 13.65 6.63
C GLN A 203 9.54 12.75 5.63
N GLU A 204 9.49 13.11 4.36
CA GLU A 204 10.18 12.37 3.30
C GLU A 204 11.71 12.31 3.54
N ALA A 205 12.29 13.40 4.02
CA ALA A 205 13.72 13.45 4.35
C ALA A 205 14.09 12.44 5.45
N TYR A 206 13.21 12.27 6.46
CA TYR A 206 13.41 11.29 7.53
C TYR A 206 13.39 9.85 6.98
N VAL A 207 12.41 9.50 6.15
CA VAL A 207 12.33 8.15 5.55
C VAL A 207 13.56 7.87 4.69
N LYS A 208 14.04 8.86 3.93
CA LYS A 208 15.27 8.73 3.13
C LYS A 208 16.50 8.51 4.01
N ALA A 209 16.65 9.28 5.10
CA ALA A 209 17.75 9.11 6.03
C ALA A 209 17.70 7.73 6.69
N LEU A 210 16.54 7.31 7.20
CA LEU A 210 16.34 5.99 7.80
C LEU A 210 16.74 4.83 6.86
N ALA A 211 16.33 4.91 5.60
CA ALA A 211 16.71 3.91 4.60
C ALA A 211 18.22 3.94 4.30
N GLN A 212 18.82 5.11 4.18
CA GLN A 212 20.25 5.26 3.92
C GLN A 212 21.10 4.77 5.08
N GLU A 213 20.72 5.04 6.33
CA GLU A 213 21.38 4.54 7.52
C GLU A 213 21.32 3.02 7.62
N ALA A 214 20.21 2.40 7.20
CA ALA A 214 20.11 0.95 7.07
C ALA A 214 20.98 0.36 5.94
N GLY A 215 21.50 1.19 5.02
CA GLY A 215 22.37 0.77 3.92
C GLY A 215 21.71 0.72 2.53
N PHE A 216 20.52 1.27 2.38
CA PHE A 216 19.86 1.38 1.08
C PHE A 216 20.41 2.55 0.25
N GLU A 217 20.37 2.39 -1.06
CA GLU A 217 20.56 3.48 -2.02
C GLU A 217 19.17 4.02 -2.42
N PHE A 218 18.98 5.36 -2.31
CA PHE A 218 17.79 6.00 -2.84
C PHE A 218 17.83 5.98 -4.38
N VAL A 219 16.73 5.58 -5.02
CA VAL A 219 16.59 5.47 -6.48
C VAL A 219 15.75 6.60 -7.04
N ALA A 220 14.52 6.73 -6.56
CA ALA A 220 13.56 7.71 -7.08
C ALA A 220 12.43 7.99 -6.10
N ALA A 221 11.75 9.12 -6.31
CA ALA A 221 10.46 9.45 -5.72
C ALA A 221 9.41 9.64 -6.82
N SER A 222 8.14 9.42 -6.50
CA SER A 222 7.01 9.67 -7.38
C SER A 222 5.91 10.40 -6.62
N ASP A 223 5.28 11.38 -7.28
CA ASP A 223 4.13 12.10 -6.74
C ASP A 223 2.79 11.46 -7.16
N VAL A 224 2.82 10.21 -7.64
CA VAL A 224 1.62 9.51 -8.10
C VAL A 224 0.53 9.44 -7.02
N ASN A 225 0.89 9.38 -5.74
CA ASN A 225 -0.02 9.34 -4.60
C ASN A 225 -0.06 10.68 -3.82
N ALA A 226 0.38 11.77 -4.43
CA ALA A 226 0.32 13.08 -3.82
C ALA A 226 -1.12 13.62 -3.81
N ASN A 227 -1.52 14.22 -2.68
CA ASN A 227 -2.78 14.93 -2.56
C ASN A 227 -2.54 16.35 -2.01
N PRO A 228 -2.47 17.37 -2.85
CA PRO A 228 -2.20 18.76 -2.41
C PRO A 228 -3.34 19.36 -1.57
N ARG A 229 -4.51 18.72 -1.49
CA ARG A 229 -5.62 19.15 -0.63
C ARG A 229 -5.43 18.77 0.84
N ASP A 230 -4.56 17.81 1.12
CA ASP A 230 -4.24 17.40 2.49
C ASP A 230 -3.32 18.45 3.13
N THR A 231 -3.86 19.21 4.08
CA THR A 231 -3.14 20.25 4.84
C THR A 231 -2.30 19.70 5.99
N ARG A 232 -2.53 18.45 6.39
CA ARG A 232 -1.77 17.68 7.41
C ARG A 232 -1.94 18.17 8.85
N ASP A 233 -2.83 19.13 9.09
CA ASP A 233 -3.12 19.76 10.39
C ASP A 233 -4.48 19.36 10.96
N HIS A 234 -4.94 18.16 10.62
CA HIS A 234 -6.25 17.66 11.00
C HIS A 234 -6.34 17.30 12.50
N PRO A 235 -7.53 17.43 13.13
CA PRO A 235 -7.70 17.28 14.58
C PRO A 235 -7.20 15.96 15.15
N PHE A 236 -7.32 14.86 14.41
CA PHE A 236 -6.88 13.52 14.82
C PHE A 236 -5.80 12.97 13.89
N GLY A 237 -4.98 13.86 13.35
CA GLY A 237 -3.94 13.52 12.39
C GLY A 237 -4.53 12.91 11.11
N VAL A 238 -3.77 12.05 10.45
CA VAL A 238 -4.16 11.37 9.19
C VAL A 238 -5.48 10.60 9.33
N TRP A 239 -5.82 10.15 10.52
CA TRP A 239 -7.03 9.36 10.75
C TRP A 239 -8.33 10.18 10.71
N THR A 240 -8.26 11.51 10.69
CA THR A 240 -9.42 12.38 10.40
C THR A 240 -9.87 12.23 8.95
N LEU A 241 -8.96 11.87 8.05
CA LEU A 241 -9.24 11.67 6.62
C LEU A 241 -9.83 10.28 6.34
N PRO A 242 -10.48 10.09 5.15
CA PRO A 242 -10.84 8.77 4.66
C PRO A 242 -9.63 7.82 4.59
N PRO A 243 -9.85 6.53 4.81
CA PRO A 243 -11.15 5.86 5.04
C PRO A 243 -11.56 5.85 6.52
N THR A 244 -10.72 6.34 7.43
CA THR A 244 -10.96 6.22 8.88
C THR A 244 -12.04 7.17 9.35
N LEU A 245 -12.00 8.43 8.91
CA LEU A 245 -12.95 9.50 9.30
C LEU A 245 -13.16 9.55 10.81
N ARG A 246 -12.05 9.53 11.56
CA ARG A 246 -12.09 9.57 13.03
C ARG A 246 -12.73 10.85 13.51
N THR A 247 -13.66 10.74 14.46
CA THR A 247 -14.45 11.84 15.01
C THR A 247 -14.06 12.23 16.42
N SER A 248 -13.16 11.46 17.06
CA SER A 248 -12.73 11.68 18.45
C SER A 248 -11.27 11.28 18.65
N ALA A 249 -10.69 11.62 19.79
CA ALA A 249 -9.36 11.18 20.17
C ALA A 249 -9.29 9.65 20.34
N LEU A 250 -8.12 9.07 20.12
CA LEU A 250 -7.92 7.62 20.25
C LEU A 250 -8.36 7.13 21.65
N GLY A 251 -9.19 6.09 21.69
CA GLY A 251 -9.73 5.51 22.91
C GLY A 251 -10.94 6.25 23.49
N GLN A 252 -11.42 7.30 22.84
CA GLN A 252 -12.68 7.95 23.18
C GLN A 252 -13.81 7.42 22.26
N PRO A 253 -15.06 7.44 22.72
CA PRO A 253 -16.23 7.16 21.88
C PRO A 253 -16.29 8.13 20.69
N ASP A 254 -16.83 7.67 19.57
CA ASP A 254 -17.09 8.53 18.41
C ASP A 254 -18.00 9.71 18.77
N ASP A 255 -17.68 10.88 18.27
CA ASP A 255 -18.50 12.09 18.40
C ASP A 255 -19.44 12.22 17.18
N PRO A 256 -20.74 11.96 17.34
CA PRO A 256 -21.70 12.06 16.23
C PRO A 256 -21.96 13.50 15.78
N SER A 257 -21.50 14.51 16.54
CA SER A 257 -21.63 15.93 16.20
C SER A 257 -20.44 16.44 15.37
N PHE A 258 -19.37 15.67 15.24
CA PHE A 258 -18.19 16.04 14.45
C PHE A 258 -18.52 16.01 12.95
N ASP A 259 -18.36 17.16 12.27
CA ASP A 259 -18.61 17.27 10.85
C ASP A 259 -17.46 16.62 10.04
N THR A 260 -17.71 15.48 9.40
CA THR A 260 -16.74 14.77 8.55
C THR A 260 -16.70 15.29 7.10
N ALA A 261 -17.70 16.03 6.64
CA ALA A 261 -17.84 16.41 5.23
C ALA A 261 -16.63 17.20 4.67
N PRO A 262 -16.00 18.13 5.41
CA PRO A 262 -14.78 18.80 4.92
C PRO A 262 -13.64 17.83 4.67
N PHE A 263 -13.49 16.79 5.49
CA PHE A 263 -12.43 15.80 5.40
C PHE A 263 -12.69 14.77 4.30
N GLU A 264 -13.95 14.38 4.10
CA GLU A 264 -14.37 13.56 2.96
C GLU A 264 -14.07 14.25 1.62
N ALA A 265 -14.25 15.57 1.56
CA ALA A 265 -13.95 16.38 0.37
C ALA A 265 -12.44 16.43 0.04
N ILE A 266 -11.57 16.30 1.04
CA ILE A 266 -10.11 16.19 0.85
C ILE A 266 -9.78 14.85 0.19
N GLY A 267 -10.40 13.75 0.63
CA GLY A 267 -10.09 12.39 0.24
C GLY A 267 -8.98 11.79 1.11
N GLU A 268 -8.26 10.77 0.61
CA GLU A 268 -7.15 10.19 1.34
C GLU A 268 -5.95 11.15 1.43
N SER A 269 -5.07 10.92 2.41
CA SER A 269 -3.92 11.77 2.71
C SER A 269 -2.95 11.94 1.54
N ASP A 270 -2.16 13.00 1.61
CA ASP A 270 -0.95 13.15 0.78
C ASP A 270 0.09 12.08 1.15
N ARG A 271 0.61 11.36 0.14
CA ARG A 271 1.56 10.28 0.35
C ARG A 271 2.79 10.41 -0.54
N MET A 272 3.96 10.27 0.09
CA MET A 272 5.19 10.03 -0.64
C MET A 272 5.20 8.60 -1.19
N THR A 273 5.76 8.40 -2.36
CA THR A 273 6.03 7.10 -2.96
C THR A 273 7.49 7.04 -3.33
N LEU A 274 8.26 6.25 -2.58
CA LEU A 274 9.72 6.20 -2.67
C LEU A 274 10.17 4.81 -3.13
N LYS A 275 11.29 4.79 -3.86
CA LYS A 275 11.98 3.57 -4.27
C LYS A 275 13.42 3.62 -3.82
N PHE A 276 13.84 2.55 -3.17
CA PHE A 276 15.22 2.31 -2.75
C PHE A 276 15.71 1.00 -3.34
N ARG A 277 17.03 0.79 -3.30
CA ARG A 277 17.69 -0.42 -3.78
C ARG A 277 18.72 -0.89 -2.77
N LYS A 278 18.82 -2.21 -2.57
CA LYS A 278 19.98 -2.81 -1.90
C LYS A 278 21.19 -2.72 -2.83
N PRO A 279 22.35 -2.22 -2.37
CA PRO A 279 23.58 -2.21 -3.17
C PRO A 279 23.94 -3.61 -3.70
N SER A 280 24.53 -3.68 -4.89
CA SER A 280 24.95 -4.94 -5.52
C SER A 280 26.26 -5.50 -4.95
N GLY A 281 27.04 -4.67 -4.24
CA GLY A 281 28.36 -5.02 -3.66
C GLY A 281 28.32 -5.07 -2.14
N PRO A 282 29.44 -5.45 -1.48
CA PRO A 282 29.53 -5.41 -0.03
C PRO A 282 29.26 -4.00 0.47
N ALA A 283 28.50 -3.90 1.59
CA ALA A 283 28.16 -2.65 2.23
C ALA A 283 29.44 -1.77 2.36
N ARG A 284 29.37 -0.54 1.90
CA ARG A 284 30.47 0.43 2.15
C ARG A 284 30.52 0.62 3.67
N THR A 285 31.60 0.14 4.30
CA THR A 285 31.87 0.48 5.71
C THR A 285 31.86 2.01 5.82
N PRO A 286 31.10 2.61 6.74
CA PRO A 286 31.16 4.05 6.96
C PRO A 286 32.63 4.44 7.18
N ALA A 287 33.10 5.45 6.44
CA ALA A 287 34.43 5.97 6.65
C ALA A 287 34.57 6.38 8.12
N ALA A 288 35.50 5.77 8.85
CA ALA A 288 35.81 6.16 10.21
C ALA A 288 36.07 7.66 10.23
N THR A 289 35.31 8.38 11.04
CA THR A 289 35.52 9.81 11.27
C THR A 289 36.95 9.99 11.74
N PRO A 290 37.81 10.83 11.10
CA PRO A 290 39.17 11.03 11.56
C PRO A 290 39.09 11.60 12.98
N ASN A 291 39.68 10.86 13.92
CA ASN A 291 39.85 11.27 15.30
C ASN A 291 40.64 12.59 15.27
N SER A 292 39.99 13.71 15.55
CA SER A 292 40.67 14.95 15.89
C SER A 292 41.25 14.78 17.28
N SER A 293 42.47 14.33 17.37
CA SER A 293 43.26 14.40 18.59
C SER A 293 43.73 15.84 18.86
N PRO A 294 43.85 16.24 20.10
CA PRO A 294 44.00 17.61 20.57
C PRO A 294 45.30 18.29 20.20
#